data_6b2df32018837a4cb64113c6285903a4
#
_entry.id   6b2df32018837a4cb64113c6285903a4
#
_cell.length_a   1.000
_cell.length_b   1.000
_cell.length_c   1.000
_cell.angle_alpha   90.00
_cell.angle_beta   90.00
_cell.angle_gamma   90.00
#
_symmetry.space_group_name_H-M   'P 1'
#
loop_
_entity.id
_entity.type
_entity.pdbx_description
1 polymer ?
#
loop_
_entity_poly.entity_id
_entity_poly.type
_entity_poly.pdbx_seq_one_letter_code
_entity_poly.pdbx_strand_id
1 'polypeptide(L)'
;MIGIILGTRPEFIKLFPLIIKLKKKKINFKVIHTGQHYSKNLNENILKKFKNMKIDYNLKIGSFSHSKQVSLMMQKIEKVIIKEKFNIFVVYGDTNSALAGALAVAKQKNIKLIHIEAGLRSFEKKMPEEINR
;
A
#
# COMPACT_ATOMS: atom_id res chain seq x y z
N MET A 1 4.41 -12.68 9.48
CA MET A 1 3.69 -11.39 9.64
C MET A 1 3.24 -10.89 8.27
N ILE A 2 2.10 -10.19 8.17
CA ILE A 2 1.56 -9.63 6.92
C ILE A 2 1.88 -8.15 6.84
N GLY A 3 2.43 -7.68 5.71
CA GLY A 3 2.53 -6.26 5.36
C GLY A 3 1.35 -5.84 4.48
N ILE A 4 0.74 -4.70 4.73
CA ILE A 4 -0.35 -4.15 3.93
C ILE A 4 0.05 -2.75 3.48
N ILE A 5 0.15 -2.54 2.18
CA ILE A 5 0.50 -1.24 1.60
C ILE A 5 -0.77 -0.54 1.11
N LEU A 6 -0.83 0.75 1.41
CA LEU A 6 -1.88 1.64 0.93
C LEU A 6 -1.35 3.08 0.84
N GLY A 7 -1.92 3.90 -0.02
CA GLY A 7 -1.46 5.28 -0.24
C GLY A 7 -2.58 6.26 -0.56
N THR A 8 -3.75 5.76 -0.92
CA THR A 8 -4.88 6.57 -1.36
C THR A 8 -6.14 6.28 -0.55
N ARG A 9 -7.09 7.24 -0.58
CA ARG A 9 -8.37 7.08 0.13
C ARG A 9 -9.16 5.83 -0.29
N PRO A 10 -9.30 5.51 -1.60
CA PRO A 10 -9.99 4.29 -2.00
C PRO A 10 -9.37 3.01 -1.41
N GLU A 11 -8.04 2.93 -1.37
CA GLU A 11 -7.34 1.79 -0.78
C GLU A 11 -7.64 1.64 0.71
N PHE A 12 -7.69 2.75 1.47
CA PHE A 12 -8.11 2.71 2.87
C PHE A 12 -9.51 2.10 3.04
N ILE A 13 -10.48 2.56 2.25
CA ILE A 13 -11.86 2.10 2.33
C ILE A 13 -11.95 0.61 1.98
N LYS A 14 -11.30 0.19 0.90
CA LYS A 14 -11.36 -1.17 0.38
C LYS A 14 -10.60 -2.18 1.24
N LEU A 15 -9.46 -1.79 1.82
CA LEU A 15 -8.66 -2.66 2.68
C LEU A 15 -9.13 -2.69 4.14
N PHE A 16 -9.96 -1.74 4.57
CA PHE A 16 -10.45 -1.69 5.94
C PHE A 16 -11.14 -2.98 6.41
N PRO A 17 -12.06 -3.60 5.64
CA PRO A 17 -12.67 -4.87 6.04
C PRO A 17 -11.65 -5.99 6.26
N LEU A 18 -10.62 -6.07 5.41
CA LEU A 18 -9.53 -7.03 5.55
C LEU A 18 -8.78 -6.79 6.87
N ILE A 19 -8.40 -5.55 7.14
CA ILE A 19 -7.67 -5.16 8.36
C ILE A 19 -8.46 -5.52 9.62
N ILE A 20 -9.76 -5.23 9.64
CA ILE A 20 -10.65 -5.60 10.76
C ILE A 20 -10.72 -7.12 10.93
N LYS A 21 -10.82 -7.87 9.82
CA LYS A 21 -10.87 -9.33 9.86
C LYS A 21 -9.57 -9.93 10.41
N LEU A 22 -8.42 -9.43 9.97
CA LEU A 22 -7.11 -9.85 10.47
C LEU A 22 -6.98 -9.58 11.97
N LYS A 23 -7.40 -8.38 12.41
CA LYS A 23 -7.41 -8.01 13.84
C LYS A 23 -8.29 -8.92 14.67
N LYS A 24 -9.53 -9.20 14.22
CA LYS A 24 -10.44 -10.13 14.92
C LYS A 24 -9.86 -11.54 15.02
N LYS A 25 -9.15 -11.99 13.98
CA LYS A 25 -8.49 -13.31 13.98
C LYS A 25 -7.14 -13.33 14.70
N LYS A 26 -6.70 -12.21 15.30
CA LYS A 26 -5.40 -12.07 15.98
C LYS A 26 -4.20 -12.42 15.07
N ILE A 27 -4.35 -12.22 13.76
CA ILE A 27 -3.27 -12.41 12.78
C ILE A 27 -2.36 -11.19 12.86
N ASN A 28 -1.04 -11.41 12.95
CA ASN A 28 -0.07 -10.33 13.04
C ASN A 28 0.14 -9.66 11.69
N PHE A 29 -0.09 -8.35 11.64
CA PHE A 29 0.08 -7.53 10.43
C PHE A 29 0.58 -6.13 10.76
N LYS A 30 1.11 -5.44 9.75
CA LYS A 30 1.48 -4.02 9.81
C LYS A 30 0.95 -3.28 8.59
N VAL A 31 0.47 -2.06 8.81
CA VAL A 31 -0.05 -1.17 7.78
C VAL A 31 1.02 -0.14 7.43
N ILE A 32 1.37 -0.07 6.16
CA ILE A 32 2.36 0.84 5.60
C ILE A 32 1.63 1.83 4.69
N HIS A 33 1.56 3.09 5.13
CA HIS A 33 0.99 4.19 4.36
C HIS A 33 2.09 4.90 3.57
N THR A 34 1.98 4.93 2.25
CA THR A 34 2.98 5.58 1.40
C THR A 34 2.91 7.10 1.44
N GLY A 35 1.73 7.66 1.65
CA GLY A 35 1.51 9.11 1.58
C GLY A 35 1.46 9.63 0.15
N GLN A 36 0.98 8.82 -0.81
CA GLN A 36 0.89 9.18 -2.23
C GLN A 36 0.08 10.47 -2.46
N HIS A 37 -1.03 10.62 -1.74
CA HIS A 37 -1.81 11.84 -1.71
C HIS A 37 -1.73 12.48 -0.32
N TYR A 38 -0.90 13.51 -0.20
CA TYR A 38 -0.70 14.22 1.05
C TYR A 38 -1.66 15.42 1.13
N SER A 39 -2.83 15.24 1.73
CA SER A 39 -3.58 16.34 2.34
C SER A 39 -3.77 16.03 3.82
N LYS A 40 -3.28 16.93 4.69
CA LYS A 40 -3.39 16.77 6.15
C LYS A 40 -4.83 16.49 6.58
N ASN A 41 -5.79 17.24 6.03
CA ASN A 41 -7.20 17.12 6.34
C ASN A 41 -7.84 15.78 5.90
N LEU A 42 -7.37 15.20 4.80
CA LEU A 42 -7.91 13.93 4.30
C LEU A 42 -7.49 12.76 5.19
N ASN A 43 -6.23 12.74 5.62
CA ASN A 43 -5.70 11.68 6.46
C ASN A 43 -6.31 11.69 7.87
N GLU A 44 -6.48 12.86 8.48
CA GLU A 44 -7.08 12.97 9.82
C GLU A 44 -8.56 12.55 9.81
N ASN A 45 -9.33 12.97 8.80
CA ASN A 45 -10.74 12.61 8.68
C ASN A 45 -10.94 11.11 8.37
N ILE A 46 -10.05 10.51 7.55
CA ILE A 46 -10.07 9.08 7.29
C ILE A 46 -9.72 8.31 8.55
N LEU A 47 -8.65 8.68 9.24
CA LEU A 47 -8.23 8.02 10.48
C LEU A 47 -9.28 8.17 11.60
N LYS A 48 -9.97 9.32 11.68
CA LYS A 48 -11.11 9.50 12.60
C LYS A 48 -12.28 8.59 12.26
N LYS A 49 -12.62 8.41 10.97
CA LYS A 49 -13.68 7.47 10.54
C LYS A 49 -13.29 6.01 10.77
N PHE A 50 -12.02 5.69 10.65
CA PHE A 50 -11.49 4.34 10.84
C PHE A 50 -10.71 4.22 12.16
N LYS A 51 -11.33 4.63 13.28
CA LYS A 51 -10.76 4.65 14.65
C LYS A 51 -9.99 3.37 15.06
N ASN A 52 -10.26 2.25 14.39
CA ASN A 52 -9.63 0.96 14.67
C ASN A 52 -8.45 0.62 13.74
N MET A 53 -8.08 1.51 12.80
CA MET A 53 -6.95 1.29 11.90
C MET A 53 -5.72 2.04 12.40
N LYS A 54 -4.71 1.29 12.81
CA LYS A 54 -3.40 1.82 13.15
C LYS A 54 -2.53 1.80 11.89
N ILE A 55 -1.86 2.92 11.59
CA ILE A 55 -0.78 2.98 10.62
C ILE A 55 0.52 2.74 11.37
N ASP A 56 1.23 1.68 11.02
CA ASP A 56 2.50 1.33 11.68
C ASP A 56 3.68 2.09 11.06
N TYR A 57 3.62 2.32 9.75
CA TYR A 57 4.63 3.09 9.00
C TYR A 57 3.96 4.12 8.10
N ASN A 58 4.36 5.38 8.24
CA ASN A 58 3.98 6.46 7.33
C ASN A 58 5.22 6.95 6.58
N LEU A 59 5.28 6.67 5.29
CA LEU A 59 6.46 6.95 4.46
C LEU A 59 6.55 8.42 4.02
N LYS A 60 5.44 9.17 4.11
CA LYS A 60 5.37 10.62 3.80
C LYS A 60 6.02 10.96 2.45
N ILE A 61 5.63 10.27 1.38
CA ILE A 61 6.21 10.49 0.05
C ILE A 61 5.75 11.82 -0.54
N GLY A 62 4.44 12.10 -0.51
CA GLY A 62 3.88 13.31 -1.11
C GLY A 62 3.74 13.22 -2.64
N SER A 63 3.47 14.38 -3.24
CA SER A 63 3.22 14.49 -4.68
C SER A 63 4.53 14.78 -5.43
N PHE A 64 4.85 13.93 -6.39
CA PHE A 64 5.98 14.05 -7.31
C PHE A 64 5.57 13.55 -8.69
N SER A 65 6.47 13.63 -9.70
CA SER A 65 6.29 12.90 -10.96
C SER A 65 6.16 11.39 -10.68
N HIS A 66 5.44 10.66 -11.52
CA HIS A 66 5.18 9.24 -11.31
C HIS A 66 6.46 8.43 -11.04
N SER A 67 7.48 8.59 -11.87
CA SER A 67 8.74 7.86 -11.71
C SER A 67 9.44 8.18 -10.39
N LYS A 68 9.53 9.47 -10.03
CA LYS A 68 10.14 9.89 -8.76
C LYS A 68 9.34 9.36 -7.57
N GLN A 69 8.01 9.44 -7.65
CA GLN A 69 7.13 8.96 -6.59
C GLN A 69 7.30 7.45 -6.36
N VAL A 70 7.24 6.64 -7.43
CA VAL A 70 7.42 5.19 -7.38
C VAL A 70 8.80 4.82 -6.85
N SER A 71 9.87 5.48 -7.34
CA SER A 71 11.24 5.17 -6.88
C SER A 71 11.44 5.46 -5.39
N LEU A 72 10.95 6.59 -4.89
CA LEU A 72 11.03 6.93 -3.46
C LEU A 72 10.20 5.97 -2.59
N MET A 73 9.01 5.55 -3.08
CA MET A 73 8.20 4.55 -2.41
C MET A 73 8.95 3.23 -2.31
N MET A 74 9.49 2.72 -3.41
CA MET A 74 10.25 1.47 -3.44
C MET A 74 11.38 1.46 -2.42
N GLN A 75 12.22 2.51 -2.40
CA GLN A 75 13.34 2.64 -1.46
C GLN A 75 12.87 2.62 0.01
N LYS A 76 11.80 3.34 0.34
CA LYS A 76 11.31 3.39 1.71
C LYS A 76 10.58 2.10 2.11
N ILE A 77 9.86 1.46 1.20
CA ILE A 77 9.22 0.15 1.43
C ILE A 77 10.29 -0.91 1.69
N GLU A 78 11.35 -0.94 0.88
CA GLU A 78 12.46 -1.87 1.07
C GLU A 78 13.09 -1.75 2.46
N LYS A 79 13.32 -0.51 2.95
CA LYS A 79 13.81 -0.28 4.32
C LYS A 79 12.89 -0.88 5.39
N VAL A 80 11.57 -0.79 5.18
CA VAL A 80 10.60 -1.41 6.09
C VAL A 80 10.64 -2.94 5.99
N ILE A 81 10.80 -3.48 4.79
CA ILE A 81 10.91 -4.93 4.55
C ILE A 81 12.16 -5.50 5.25
N ILE A 82 13.30 -4.82 5.13
CA ILE A 82 14.55 -5.24 5.77
C ILE A 82 14.44 -5.21 7.30
N LYS A 83 13.75 -4.20 7.84
CA LYS A 83 13.57 -4.03 9.29
C LYS A 83 12.63 -5.07 9.90
N GLU A 84 11.62 -5.48 9.15
CA GLU A 84 10.54 -6.32 9.63
C GLU A 84 10.57 -7.70 8.96
N LYS A 85 10.14 -8.74 9.67
CA LYS A 85 10.08 -10.11 9.11
C LYS A 85 8.71 -10.40 8.51
N PHE A 86 8.46 -9.92 7.29
CA PHE A 86 7.25 -10.23 6.56
C PHE A 86 7.35 -11.58 5.84
N ASN A 87 6.23 -12.33 5.84
CA ASN A 87 6.06 -13.55 5.04
C ASN A 87 5.10 -13.33 3.87
N ILE A 88 4.19 -12.37 4.02
CA ILE A 88 3.17 -12.02 3.04
C ILE A 88 3.10 -10.50 2.93
N PHE A 89 2.95 -10.01 1.72
CA PHE A 89 2.63 -8.60 1.45
C PHE A 89 1.34 -8.50 0.65
N VAL A 90 0.50 -7.53 0.98
CA VAL A 90 -0.74 -7.24 0.30
C VAL A 90 -0.64 -5.86 -0.35
N VAL A 91 -0.90 -5.80 -1.64
CA VAL A 91 -1.11 -4.58 -2.41
C VAL A 91 -2.53 -4.57 -2.98
N TYR A 92 -3.07 -3.39 -3.26
CA TYR A 92 -4.43 -3.22 -3.74
C TYR A 92 -4.47 -2.32 -4.99
N GLY A 93 -5.22 -2.76 -6.01
CA GLY A 93 -5.53 -1.95 -7.20
C GLY A 93 -4.30 -1.63 -8.05
N ASP A 94 -4.25 -0.40 -8.56
CA ASP A 94 -3.37 0.02 -9.65
C ASP A 94 -2.67 1.37 -9.40
N THR A 95 -2.61 1.80 -8.16
CA THR A 95 -1.92 3.04 -7.78
C THR A 95 -0.40 2.92 -7.86
N ASN A 96 0.30 4.05 -7.86
CA ASN A 96 1.77 4.04 -7.72
C ASN A 96 2.22 3.34 -6.43
N SER A 97 1.40 3.37 -5.38
CA SER A 97 1.67 2.65 -4.12
C SER A 97 1.62 1.14 -4.32
N ALA A 98 0.63 0.64 -5.08
CA ALA A 98 0.51 -0.78 -5.41
C ALA A 98 1.69 -1.25 -6.27
N LEU A 99 2.03 -0.50 -7.34
CA LEU A 99 3.17 -0.79 -8.21
C LEU A 99 4.49 -0.82 -7.43
N ALA A 100 4.78 0.23 -6.66
CA ALA A 100 6.01 0.33 -5.88
C ALA A 100 6.12 -0.79 -4.83
N GLY A 101 5.00 -1.11 -4.18
CA GLY A 101 4.92 -2.20 -3.22
C GLY A 101 5.16 -3.56 -3.86
N ALA A 102 4.50 -3.83 -4.98
CA ALA A 102 4.66 -5.08 -5.71
C ALA A 102 6.11 -5.28 -6.20
N LEU A 103 6.71 -4.26 -6.81
CA LEU A 103 8.09 -4.33 -7.30
C LEU A 103 9.12 -4.49 -6.17
N ALA A 104 8.95 -3.76 -5.05
CA ALA A 104 9.84 -3.88 -3.91
C ALA A 104 9.79 -5.29 -3.30
N VAL A 105 8.59 -5.88 -3.21
CA VAL A 105 8.39 -7.22 -2.66
C VAL A 105 8.81 -8.32 -3.63
N ALA A 106 8.54 -8.18 -4.93
CA ALA A 106 8.90 -9.18 -5.94
C ALA A 106 10.41 -9.47 -6.02
N LYS A 107 11.23 -8.52 -5.57
CA LYS A 107 12.69 -8.69 -5.47
C LYS A 107 13.14 -9.41 -4.19
N GLN A 108 12.22 -9.74 -3.28
CA GLN A 108 12.51 -10.45 -2.03
C GLN A 108 12.18 -11.95 -2.17
N LYS A 109 13.16 -12.81 -1.92
CA LYS A 109 13.04 -14.27 -2.20
C LYS A 109 11.99 -15.00 -1.35
N ASN A 110 11.67 -14.50 -0.15
CA ASN A 110 10.89 -15.25 0.85
C ASN A 110 9.57 -14.58 1.24
N ILE A 111 9.09 -13.61 0.47
CA ILE A 111 7.85 -12.90 0.76
C ILE A 111 6.83 -13.20 -0.34
N LYS A 112 5.67 -13.74 0.04
CA LYS A 112 4.55 -13.95 -0.89
C LYS A 112 3.81 -12.62 -1.13
N LEU A 113 3.64 -12.25 -2.40
CA LEU A 113 2.86 -11.10 -2.79
C LEU A 113 1.40 -11.51 -3.07
N ILE A 114 0.46 -10.79 -2.49
CA ILE A 114 -0.97 -10.87 -2.78
C ILE A 114 -1.39 -9.54 -3.40
N HIS A 115 -1.95 -9.59 -4.59
CA HIS A 115 -2.50 -8.43 -5.28
C HIS A 115 -4.02 -8.54 -5.34
N ILE A 116 -4.71 -7.67 -4.61
CA ILE A 116 -6.17 -7.60 -4.58
C ILE A 116 -6.64 -6.64 -5.67
N GLU A 117 -7.71 -7.00 -6.39
CA GLU A 117 -8.25 -6.25 -7.53
C GLU A 117 -7.23 -6.16 -8.70
N ALA A 118 -6.53 -7.25 -8.94
CA ALA A 118 -5.48 -7.33 -9.97
C ALA A 118 -6.03 -7.45 -11.40
N GLY A 119 -7.30 -7.82 -11.57
CA GLY A 119 -7.89 -8.17 -12.87
C GLY A 119 -8.65 -7.05 -13.58
N LEU A 120 -8.84 -5.89 -12.95
CA LEU A 120 -9.51 -4.76 -13.59
C LEU A 120 -8.59 -4.13 -14.65
N ARG A 121 -9.16 -3.89 -15.85
CA ARG A 121 -8.44 -3.30 -16.99
C ARG A 121 -9.29 -2.18 -17.60
N SER A 122 -8.65 -1.05 -17.94
CA SER A 122 -9.26 0.01 -18.73
C SER A 122 -9.00 -0.14 -20.21
N PHE A 123 -7.91 -0.86 -20.58
CA PHE A 123 -7.36 -0.96 -21.94
C PHE A 123 -6.95 0.39 -22.54
N GLU A 124 -6.96 1.47 -21.75
CA GLU A 124 -6.49 2.81 -22.16
C GLU A 124 -5.02 2.97 -21.75
N LYS A 125 -4.11 2.66 -22.67
CA LYS A 125 -2.66 2.63 -22.43
C LYS A 125 -2.04 3.97 -21.99
N LYS A 126 -2.78 5.07 -22.07
CA LYS A 126 -2.34 6.39 -21.60
C LYS A 126 -2.62 6.61 -20.12
N MET A 127 -3.47 5.81 -19.52
CA MET A 127 -3.78 5.91 -18.09
C MET A 127 -2.64 5.35 -17.24
N PRO A 128 -2.12 6.12 -16.26
CA PRO A 128 -1.08 5.64 -15.36
C PRO A 128 -1.47 4.34 -14.63
N GLU A 129 -2.73 4.20 -14.29
CA GLU A 129 -3.29 3.02 -13.63
C GLU A 129 -3.20 1.77 -14.50
N GLU A 130 -3.43 1.91 -15.83
CA GLU A 130 -3.28 0.79 -16.76
C GLU A 130 -1.82 0.38 -16.95
N ILE A 131 -0.91 1.36 -16.89
CA ILE A 131 0.54 1.08 -16.94
C ILE A 131 1.02 0.37 -15.68
N ASN A 132 0.43 0.70 -14.53
CA ASN A 132 0.78 0.10 -13.24
C ASN A 132 0.32 -1.36 -13.11
N ARG A 133 -0.57 -1.82 -13.95
CA ARG A 133 -1.13 -3.19 -13.95
C ARG A 133 -0.30 -4.15 -14.76
#